data_5db196d302f70753e51a29b6504559d3
#
_entry.id   5db196d302f70753e51a29b6504559d3
#
_cell.length_a   1.000
_cell.length_b   1.000
_cell.length_c   1.000
_cell.angle_alpha   90.00
_cell.angle_beta   90.00
_cell.angle_gamma   90.00
#
_symmetry.space_group_name_H-M   'P 1'
#
loop_
_entity.id
_entity.type
_entity.pdbx_description
1 polymer ?
#
loop_
_entity_poly.entity_id
_entity_poly.type
_entity_poly.pdbx_seq_one_letter_code
_entity_poly.pdbx_strand_id
1 'polypeptide(L)'
;MGRDLSAFLAQNVKRVENVLFPASSRIVDEKGNPIPWEICCITATENAKIRKSCMSTVPVAGKRGQYTQEFNPQLYLAKVCVRTTVFPNLQDTELQDSYGVMSAEELITTMLTPGEFEDYSTKVMQVNGFDSDTDLVEEAKN
;
A
#
# COMPACT_ATOMS: atom_id res chain seq x y z
N MET A 1 8.01 -13.53 40.41
CA MET A 1 7.58 -12.19 40.03
C MET A 1 7.06 -12.17 38.60
N GLY A 2 5.84 -11.70 38.39
CA GLY A 2 5.29 -11.54 37.06
C GLY A 2 5.94 -10.36 36.34
N ARG A 3 6.02 -10.44 35.01
CA ARG A 3 6.45 -9.32 34.20
C ARG A 3 5.31 -8.31 34.05
N ASP A 4 5.67 -7.04 34.05
CA ASP A 4 4.69 -5.97 33.87
C ASP A 4 4.29 -5.87 32.40
N LEU A 5 2.99 -5.88 32.15
CA LEU A 5 2.43 -5.80 30.79
C LEU A 5 1.99 -4.38 30.40
N SER A 6 2.18 -3.40 31.29
CA SER A 6 1.64 -2.05 31.05
C SER A 6 2.15 -1.41 29.75
N ALA A 7 3.43 -1.65 29.40
CA ALA A 7 4.00 -1.10 28.16
C ALA A 7 3.35 -1.69 26.89
N PHE A 8 2.74 -2.86 27.00
CA PHE A 8 2.11 -3.56 25.86
C PHE A 8 0.65 -3.13 25.65
N LEU A 9 0.06 -2.45 26.61
CA LEU A 9 -1.35 -2.05 26.47
C LEU A 9 -1.50 -1.05 25.32
N ALA A 10 -2.63 -1.13 24.62
CA ALA A 10 -2.87 -0.32 23.43
C ALA A 10 -2.68 1.18 23.69
N GLN A 11 -3.07 1.67 24.86
CA GLN A 11 -2.94 3.09 25.18
C GLN A 11 -1.50 3.52 25.47
N ASN A 12 -0.58 2.58 25.71
CA ASN A 12 0.79 2.88 26.07
C ASN A 12 1.81 2.58 24.97
N VAL A 13 1.41 1.83 23.95
CA VAL A 13 2.29 1.50 22.82
C VAL A 13 2.51 2.76 21.98
N LYS A 14 3.75 3.01 21.59
CA LYS A 14 4.07 4.10 20.67
C LYS A 14 3.47 3.82 19.31
N ARG A 15 2.75 4.80 18.76
CA ARG A 15 2.16 4.67 17.42
C ARG A 15 3.22 4.93 16.37
N VAL A 16 3.09 4.20 15.25
CA VAL A 16 3.91 4.50 14.07
C VAL A 16 3.41 5.81 13.49
N GLU A 17 4.32 6.78 13.32
CA GLU A 17 3.98 8.09 12.78
C GLU A 17 3.74 8.00 11.27
N ASN A 18 2.80 8.82 10.79
CA ASN A 18 2.58 8.94 9.36
C ASN A 18 3.79 9.57 8.68
N VAL A 19 4.03 9.19 7.44
CA VAL A 19 5.18 9.65 6.66
C VAL A 19 4.68 10.45 5.46
N LEU A 20 5.35 11.57 5.18
CA LEU A 20 5.07 12.38 4.00
C LEU A 20 6.04 12.00 2.89
N PHE A 21 5.50 11.74 1.70
CA PHE A 21 6.29 11.33 0.55
C PHE A 21 5.62 11.81 -0.74
N PRO A 22 6.30 12.62 -1.57
CA PRO A 22 5.71 13.05 -2.83
C PRO A 22 5.71 11.90 -3.84
N ALA A 23 4.53 11.37 -4.13
CA ALA A 23 4.39 10.24 -5.05
C ALA A 23 4.73 10.62 -6.49
N SER A 24 4.61 11.91 -6.84
CA SER A 24 4.87 12.39 -8.19
C SER A 24 5.42 13.81 -8.16
N SER A 25 6.45 14.07 -8.95
CA SER A 25 6.96 15.42 -9.12
C SER A 25 6.08 16.27 -10.07
N ARG A 26 5.08 15.64 -10.70
CA ARG A 26 4.16 16.30 -11.63
C ARG A 26 2.94 16.92 -10.94
N ILE A 27 2.72 16.54 -9.68
CA ILE A 27 1.61 17.07 -8.88
C ILE A 27 2.20 18.09 -7.93
N VAL A 28 2.00 19.36 -8.27
CA VAL A 28 2.71 20.45 -7.61
C VAL A 28 1.73 21.49 -7.07
N ASP A 29 2.19 22.24 -6.06
CA ASP A 29 1.43 23.35 -5.48
C ASP A 29 1.57 24.60 -6.38
N GLU A 30 0.99 25.71 -5.92
CA GLU A 30 1.04 26.99 -6.63
C GLU A 30 2.46 27.50 -6.84
N LYS A 31 3.41 27.10 -6.00
CA LYS A 31 4.80 27.49 -6.09
C LYS A 31 5.64 26.53 -6.94
N GLY A 32 5.03 25.47 -7.46
CA GLY A 32 5.72 24.47 -8.25
C GLY A 32 6.42 23.39 -7.45
N ASN A 33 6.18 23.31 -6.14
CA ASN A 33 6.79 22.27 -5.31
C ASN A 33 5.91 21.01 -5.30
N PRO A 34 6.52 19.82 -5.41
CA PRO A 34 5.74 18.57 -5.32
C PRO A 34 4.96 18.49 -4.02
N ILE A 35 3.69 18.10 -4.11
CA ILE A 35 2.82 17.98 -2.95
C ILE A 35 3.08 16.62 -2.31
N PRO A 36 3.48 16.56 -1.02
CA PRO A 36 3.69 15.27 -0.38
C PRO A 36 2.36 14.57 -0.10
N TRP A 37 2.36 13.26 -0.37
CA TRP A 37 1.26 12.40 0.04
C TRP A 37 1.54 11.94 1.47
N GLU A 38 0.49 11.63 2.20
CA GLU A 38 0.63 11.17 3.59
C GLU A 38 0.32 9.68 3.67
N ILE A 39 1.24 8.91 4.25
CA ILE A 39 1.18 7.45 4.33
C ILE A 39 1.09 7.04 5.79
N CYS A 40 0.11 6.19 6.11
CA CYS A 40 -0.01 5.62 7.45
C CYS A 40 0.38 4.13 7.46
N CYS A 41 0.54 3.60 8.68
CA CYS A 41 0.78 2.18 8.90
C CYS A 41 -0.54 1.48 9.23
N ILE A 42 -0.72 0.26 8.72
CA ILE A 42 -1.89 -0.57 9.04
C ILE A 42 -1.47 -1.72 9.94
N THR A 43 -2.45 -2.41 10.51
CA THR A 43 -2.18 -3.57 11.37
C THR A 43 -1.94 -4.82 10.53
N ALA A 44 -1.31 -5.82 11.13
CA ALA A 44 -1.14 -7.13 10.47
C ALA A 44 -2.48 -7.75 10.12
N THR A 45 -3.51 -7.53 10.94
CA THR A 45 -4.87 -8.01 10.68
C THR A 45 -5.45 -7.39 9.41
N GLU A 46 -5.30 -6.08 9.25
CA GLU A 46 -5.78 -5.40 8.04
C GLU A 46 -5.02 -5.88 6.80
N ASN A 47 -3.71 -6.05 6.92
CA ASN A 47 -2.89 -6.55 5.81
C ASN A 47 -3.37 -7.95 5.39
N ALA A 48 -3.65 -8.84 6.35
CA ALA A 48 -4.12 -10.19 6.04
C ALA A 48 -5.48 -10.17 5.31
N LYS A 49 -6.38 -9.27 5.71
CA LYS A 49 -7.67 -9.11 5.04
C LYS A 49 -7.50 -8.62 3.61
N ILE A 50 -6.60 -7.69 3.39
CA ILE A 50 -6.32 -7.19 2.03
C ILE A 50 -5.76 -8.31 1.16
N ARG A 51 -4.79 -9.08 1.67
CA ARG A 51 -4.22 -10.22 0.93
C ARG A 51 -5.31 -11.23 0.54
N LYS A 52 -6.19 -11.55 1.48
CA LYS A 52 -7.28 -12.49 1.23
C LYS A 52 -8.21 -11.99 0.13
N SER A 53 -8.47 -10.68 0.09
CA SER A 53 -9.33 -10.08 -0.94
C SER A 53 -8.70 -10.09 -2.33
N CYS A 54 -7.39 -10.37 -2.42
CA CYS A 54 -6.67 -10.44 -3.69
C CYS A 54 -6.49 -11.86 -4.20
N MET A 55 -7.15 -12.83 -3.58
CA MET A 55 -7.19 -14.21 -4.04
C MET A 55 -8.38 -14.42 -4.96
N SER A 56 -8.19 -15.15 -6.05
CA SER A 56 -9.28 -15.52 -6.95
C SER A 56 -9.27 -17.02 -7.21
N THR A 57 -10.45 -17.58 -7.43
CA THR A 57 -10.60 -18.99 -7.79
C THR A 57 -10.47 -19.11 -9.30
N VAL A 58 -9.51 -19.90 -9.76
CA VAL A 58 -9.25 -20.10 -11.20
C VAL A 58 -9.30 -21.59 -11.52
N PRO A 59 -9.74 -21.96 -12.75
CA PRO A 59 -9.73 -23.36 -13.17
C PRO A 59 -8.31 -23.88 -13.29
N VAL A 60 -8.12 -25.15 -12.90
CA VAL A 60 -6.84 -25.84 -13.10
C VAL A 60 -6.76 -26.29 -14.55
N ALA A 61 -5.68 -25.93 -15.24
CA ALA A 61 -5.47 -26.26 -16.64
C ALA A 61 -5.45 -27.79 -16.84
N GLY A 62 -6.26 -28.28 -17.79
CA GLY A 62 -6.32 -29.72 -18.13
C GLY A 62 -7.08 -30.57 -17.12
N LYS A 63 -7.68 -30.00 -16.10
CA LYS A 63 -8.42 -30.74 -15.06
C LYS A 63 -9.84 -30.18 -14.93
N ARG A 64 -10.76 -30.81 -15.65
CA ARG A 64 -12.15 -30.37 -15.67
C ARG A 64 -12.79 -30.49 -14.28
N GLY A 65 -13.46 -29.41 -13.84
CA GLY A 65 -14.14 -29.38 -12.56
C GLY A 65 -13.24 -29.14 -11.37
N GLN A 66 -11.93 -28.92 -11.56
CA GLN A 66 -11.00 -28.61 -10.50
C GLN A 66 -10.61 -27.13 -10.53
N TYR A 67 -10.52 -26.54 -9.33
CA TYR A 67 -10.21 -25.11 -9.16
C TYR A 67 -9.11 -24.95 -8.11
N THR A 68 -8.33 -23.90 -8.26
CA THR A 68 -7.33 -23.51 -7.28
C THR A 68 -7.46 -22.02 -7.03
N GLN A 69 -6.82 -21.54 -5.97
CA GLN A 69 -6.78 -20.12 -5.70
C GLN A 69 -5.49 -19.50 -6.21
N GLU A 70 -5.60 -18.33 -6.78
CA GLU A 70 -4.48 -17.59 -7.32
C GLU A 70 -4.42 -16.21 -6.69
N PHE A 71 -3.22 -15.80 -6.24
CA PHE A 71 -2.98 -14.50 -5.64
C PHE A 71 -2.61 -13.48 -6.72
N ASN A 72 -3.20 -12.28 -6.63
CA ASN A 72 -2.88 -11.18 -7.54
C ASN A 72 -2.01 -10.16 -6.80
N PRO A 73 -0.67 -10.19 -6.97
CA PRO A 73 0.23 -9.29 -6.25
C PRO A 73 0.10 -7.82 -6.67
N GLN A 74 -0.27 -7.55 -7.91
CA GLN A 74 -0.45 -6.17 -8.38
C GLN A 74 -1.66 -5.53 -7.74
N LEU A 75 -2.76 -6.27 -7.67
CA LEU A 75 -3.97 -5.80 -6.99
C LEU A 75 -3.70 -5.58 -5.50
N TYR A 76 -2.94 -6.48 -4.88
CA TYR A 76 -2.55 -6.35 -3.49
C TYR A 76 -1.79 -5.04 -3.23
N LEU A 77 -0.77 -4.75 -4.05
CA LEU A 77 -0.02 -3.50 -3.91
C LEU A 77 -0.92 -2.28 -4.07
N ALA A 78 -1.82 -2.28 -5.06
CA ALA A 78 -2.73 -1.17 -5.25
C ALA A 78 -3.64 -0.98 -4.04
N LYS A 79 -4.19 -2.08 -3.50
CA LYS A 79 -5.09 -2.02 -2.34
C LYS A 79 -4.38 -1.55 -1.07
N VAL A 80 -3.15 -2.02 -0.83
CA VAL A 80 -2.36 -1.56 0.32
C VAL A 80 -2.04 -0.08 0.18
N CYS A 81 -1.63 0.36 -1.01
CA CYS A 81 -1.34 1.77 -1.25
C CYS A 81 -2.58 2.65 -1.02
N VAL A 82 -3.74 2.23 -1.52
CA VAL A 82 -4.99 2.95 -1.30
C VAL A 82 -5.34 3.02 0.18
N ARG A 83 -5.25 1.89 0.89
CA ARG A 83 -5.63 1.83 2.30
C ARG A 83 -4.71 2.69 3.18
N THR A 84 -3.43 2.78 2.84
CA THR A 84 -2.45 3.51 3.64
C THR A 84 -2.31 4.97 3.26
N THR A 85 -2.85 5.40 2.12
CA THR A 85 -2.79 6.80 1.70
C THR A 85 -3.84 7.61 2.45
N VAL A 86 -3.39 8.48 3.36
CA VAL A 86 -4.25 9.37 4.13
C VAL A 86 -4.60 10.60 3.29
N PHE A 87 -3.63 11.12 2.55
CA PHE A 87 -3.80 12.27 1.67
C PHE A 87 -2.98 12.04 0.40
N PRO A 88 -3.54 12.29 -0.79
CA PRO A 88 -4.87 12.82 -1.06
C PRO A 88 -5.96 11.78 -0.79
N ASN A 89 -7.21 12.24 -0.72
CA ASN A 89 -8.35 11.34 -0.53
C ASN A 89 -8.67 10.63 -1.85
N LEU A 90 -8.21 9.39 -1.98
CA LEU A 90 -8.39 8.61 -3.20
C LEU A 90 -9.82 8.12 -3.41
N GLN A 91 -10.68 8.28 -2.40
CA GLN A 91 -12.10 7.96 -2.51
C GLN A 91 -12.92 9.15 -3.01
N ASP A 92 -12.29 10.31 -3.20
CA ASP A 92 -12.99 11.52 -3.63
C ASP A 92 -13.54 11.36 -5.04
N THR A 93 -14.84 11.59 -5.19
CA THR A 93 -15.56 11.40 -6.46
C THR A 93 -15.06 12.34 -7.54
N GLU A 94 -14.86 13.61 -7.19
CA GLU A 94 -14.39 14.62 -8.16
C GLU A 94 -13.01 14.25 -8.68
N LEU A 95 -12.13 13.78 -7.79
CA LEU A 95 -10.78 13.35 -8.17
C LEU A 95 -10.85 12.14 -9.11
N GLN A 96 -11.65 11.13 -8.75
CA GLN A 96 -11.84 9.93 -9.59
C GLN A 96 -12.42 10.31 -10.96
N ASP A 97 -13.43 11.16 -10.99
CA ASP A 97 -14.08 11.60 -12.23
C ASP A 97 -13.10 12.32 -13.15
N SER A 98 -12.17 13.12 -12.58
CA SER A 98 -11.20 13.86 -13.36
C SER A 98 -10.24 12.95 -14.14
N TYR A 99 -10.05 11.73 -13.68
CA TYR A 99 -9.22 10.72 -14.35
C TYR A 99 -10.06 9.67 -15.10
N GLY A 100 -11.38 9.77 -15.05
CA GLY A 100 -12.28 8.85 -15.73
C GLY A 100 -12.29 7.44 -15.16
N VAL A 101 -12.06 7.31 -13.85
CA VAL A 101 -12.00 6.02 -13.16
C VAL A 101 -13.11 5.92 -12.13
N MET A 102 -13.44 4.71 -11.69
CA MET A 102 -14.54 4.44 -10.79
C MET A 102 -14.13 3.83 -9.45
N SER A 103 -12.83 3.66 -9.20
CA SER A 103 -12.33 3.11 -7.95
C SER A 103 -11.04 3.78 -7.55
N ALA A 104 -10.72 3.71 -6.24
CA ALA A 104 -9.48 4.26 -5.73
C ALA A 104 -8.26 3.49 -6.25
N GLU A 105 -8.37 2.18 -6.44
CA GLU A 105 -7.30 1.35 -6.99
C GLU A 105 -6.99 1.75 -8.44
N GLU A 106 -8.02 1.96 -9.25
CA GLU A 106 -7.83 2.47 -10.62
C GLU A 106 -7.25 3.87 -10.61
N LEU A 107 -7.69 4.69 -9.65
CA LEU A 107 -7.23 6.08 -9.55
C LEU A 107 -5.72 6.15 -9.34
N ILE A 108 -5.20 5.42 -8.35
CA ILE A 108 -3.78 5.51 -8.02
C ILE A 108 -2.91 5.00 -9.17
N THR A 109 -3.33 3.94 -9.84
CA THR A 109 -2.57 3.39 -10.96
C THR A 109 -2.69 4.24 -12.24
N THR A 110 -3.72 5.09 -12.32
CA THR A 110 -3.91 6.02 -13.43
C THR A 110 -3.19 7.35 -13.20
N MET A 111 -3.19 7.83 -11.96
CA MET A 111 -2.51 9.08 -11.60
C MET A 111 -1.00 8.99 -11.74
N LEU A 112 -0.43 7.84 -11.39
CA LEU A 112 1.03 7.66 -11.31
C LEU A 112 1.56 6.93 -12.54
N THR A 113 2.76 7.31 -12.98
CA THR A 113 3.47 6.53 -14.00
C THR A 113 3.94 5.20 -13.39
N PRO A 114 4.34 4.22 -14.22
CA PRO A 114 4.84 2.95 -13.67
C PRO A 114 5.97 3.11 -12.67
N GLY A 115 6.94 3.97 -12.97
CA GLY A 115 8.07 4.22 -12.05
C GLY A 115 7.64 4.93 -10.78
N GLU A 116 6.73 5.90 -10.89
CA GLU A 116 6.19 6.59 -9.72
C GLU A 116 5.42 5.63 -8.82
N PHE A 117 4.60 4.76 -9.40
CA PHE A 117 3.84 3.77 -8.63
C PHE A 117 4.78 2.77 -7.95
N GLU A 118 5.81 2.32 -8.65
CA GLU A 118 6.81 1.41 -8.07
C GLU A 118 7.51 2.05 -6.86
N ASP A 119 7.96 3.29 -7.00
CA ASP A 119 8.62 4.02 -5.92
C ASP A 119 7.67 4.26 -4.75
N TYR A 120 6.43 4.64 -5.04
CA TYR A 120 5.43 4.90 -4.00
C TYR A 120 5.07 3.62 -3.23
N SER A 121 4.84 2.53 -3.96
CA SER A 121 4.50 1.25 -3.31
C SER A 121 5.66 0.74 -2.47
N THR A 122 6.90 0.93 -2.92
CA THR A 122 8.08 0.58 -2.13
C THR A 122 8.10 1.39 -0.83
N LYS A 123 7.82 2.69 -0.91
CA LYS A 123 7.78 3.55 0.28
C LYS A 123 6.66 3.13 1.23
N VAL A 124 5.49 2.83 0.71
CA VAL A 124 4.35 2.33 1.50
C VAL A 124 4.74 1.06 2.26
N MET A 125 5.41 0.12 1.59
CA MET A 125 5.83 -1.12 2.23
C MET A 125 6.88 -0.87 3.31
N GLN A 126 7.82 0.04 3.08
CA GLN A 126 8.81 0.43 4.08
C GLN A 126 8.16 1.04 5.32
N VAL A 127 7.20 1.94 5.13
CA VAL A 127 6.46 2.56 6.24
C VAL A 127 5.75 1.50 7.08
N ASN A 128 5.28 0.43 6.43
CA ASN A 128 4.58 -0.66 7.08
C ASN A 128 5.53 -1.76 7.58
N GLY A 129 6.83 -1.51 7.59
CA GLY A 129 7.81 -2.40 8.20
C GLY A 129 8.35 -3.50 7.31
N PHE A 130 8.01 -3.51 6.02
CA PHE A 130 8.59 -4.48 5.08
C PHE A 130 9.90 -3.96 4.53
N ASP A 131 10.93 -4.81 4.49
CA ASP A 131 12.18 -4.46 3.84
C ASP A 131 12.02 -4.60 2.33
N SER A 132 12.71 -3.74 1.58
CA SER A 132 12.75 -3.89 0.14
C SER A 132 13.72 -5.03 -0.22
N ASP A 133 13.50 -5.65 -1.39
CA ASP A 133 14.41 -6.67 -1.91
C ASP A 133 15.83 -6.13 -2.07
N THR A 134 15.96 -4.84 -2.42
CA THR A 134 17.26 -4.18 -2.56
C THR A 134 18.00 -4.14 -1.24
N ASP A 135 17.31 -3.82 -0.14
CA ASP A 135 17.92 -3.78 1.20
C ASP A 135 18.39 -5.17 1.62
N LEU A 136 17.59 -6.21 1.34
CA LEU A 136 17.97 -7.58 1.65
C LEU A 136 19.22 -8.01 0.86
N VAL A 137 19.32 -7.62 -0.40
CA VAL A 137 20.49 -7.91 -1.24
C VAL A 137 21.72 -7.19 -0.71
N GLU A 138 21.61 -5.94 -0.30
CA GLU A 138 22.72 -5.18 0.27
C GLU A 138 23.18 -5.77 1.60
N GLU A 139 22.26 -6.18 2.46
CA GLU A 139 22.60 -6.86 3.72
C GLU A 139 23.35 -8.16 3.47
N ALA A 140 22.93 -8.92 2.47
CA ALA A 140 23.57 -10.19 2.12
C ALA A 140 25.01 -10.00 1.60
N LYS A 141 25.32 -8.84 1.03
CA LYS A 141 26.67 -8.52 0.52
C LYS A 141 27.62 -8.06 1.63
N ASN A 142 27.07 -7.60 2.72
CA ASN A 142 27.87 -7.13 3.86
C ASN A 142 28.10 -8.24 4.86
#